data_287cda6e83ed27285bb5523f04bc9078
#
_entry.id   287cda6e83ed27285bb5523f04bc9078
#
_cell.length_a   1.000
_cell.length_b   1.000
_cell.length_c   1.000
_cell.angle_alpha   90.00
_cell.angle_beta   90.00
_cell.angle_gamma   90.00
#
_symmetry.space_group_name_H-M   'P 1'
#
loop_
_entity.id
_entity.type
_entity.pdbx_description
1 polymer ?
#
loop_
_entity_poly.entity_id
_entity_poly.type
_entity_poly.pdbx_seq_one_letter_code
_entity_poly.pdbx_strand_id
1 'polypeptide(L)'
;MLIAAFTVALSGLTYTAPAAWHTRPPASSMRVAEFVVPKAQGDSDNAELIIYYFGAAGGGGAEANVDRWINQVQQPDGSPTKAKARRAERTINGLKVTTVDVSGTYTAEMSPGAAEHYNKPAYRLCAAVVETPQGAYYIKMTGPEKTVAAAQPDYEKFLTSLKFQ
;
A
#
# COMPACT_ATOMS: atom_id res chain seq x y z
N MET A 1 -27.27 -5.13 -10.53
CA MET A 1 -26.19 -4.79 -11.46
C MET A 1 -24.92 -5.47 -10.95
N LEU A 2 -24.49 -6.57 -11.56
CA LEU A 2 -23.23 -7.24 -11.21
C LEU A 2 -22.08 -6.35 -11.64
N ILE A 3 -21.40 -5.75 -10.68
CA ILE A 3 -20.16 -5.03 -10.95
C ILE A 3 -19.06 -6.12 -11.07
N ALA A 4 -18.58 -6.32 -12.28
CA ALA A 4 -17.53 -7.30 -12.53
C ALA A 4 -16.25 -6.90 -11.80
N ALA A 5 -15.81 -7.74 -10.87
CA ALA A 5 -14.49 -7.64 -10.30
C ALA A 5 -13.48 -8.10 -11.36
N PHE A 6 -12.54 -7.22 -11.71
CA PHE A 6 -11.50 -7.58 -12.68
C PHE A 6 -10.32 -8.23 -11.96
N THR A 7 -9.99 -9.46 -12.38
CA THR A 7 -8.74 -10.10 -12.00
C THR A 7 -7.64 -9.62 -12.93
N VAL A 8 -6.58 -9.09 -12.38
CA VAL A 8 -5.41 -8.62 -13.14
C VAL A 8 -4.22 -9.49 -12.81
N ALA A 9 -3.48 -9.90 -13.82
CA ALA A 9 -2.23 -10.65 -13.67
C ALA A 9 -1.03 -9.71 -13.83
N LEU A 10 -0.15 -9.71 -12.84
CA LEU A 10 1.11 -8.95 -12.85
C LEU A 10 2.26 -9.94 -12.71
N SER A 11 2.88 -10.35 -13.81
CA SER A 11 4.06 -11.23 -13.77
C SER A 11 3.90 -12.47 -12.87
N GLY A 12 2.72 -13.08 -12.88
CA GLY A 12 2.39 -14.26 -12.06
C GLY A 12 1.58 -13.96 -10.80
N LEU A 13 1.63 -12.76 -10.24
CA LEU A 13 0.73 -12.35 -9.16
C LEU A 13 -0.61 -11.91 -9.73
N THR A 14 -1.69 -12.45 -9.20
CA THR A 14 -3.06 -12.07 -9.55
C THR A 14 -3.78 -11.52 -8.34
N TYR A 15 -4.70 -10.60 -8.56
CA TYR A 15 -5.55 -10.01 -7.53
C TYR A 15 -6.89 -9.58 -8.12
N THR A 16 -7.86 -9.35 -7.24
CA THR A 16 -9.15 -8.77 -7.60
C THR A 16 -9.22 -7.37 -7.01
N ALA A 17 -9.27 -6.36 -7.87
CA ALA A 17 -9.40 -4.98 -7.43
C ALA A 17 -10.85 -4.68 -7.05
N PRO A 18 -11.10 -3.97 -5.93
CA PRO A 18 -12.43 -3.48 -5.60
C PRO A 18 -13.01 -2.58 -6.69
N ALA A 19 -14.29 -2.74 -6.98
CA ALA A 19 -14.96 -1.98 -8.03
C ALA A 19 -14.98 -0.46 -7.79
N ALA A 20 -14.89 -0.04 -6.54
CA ALA A 20 -14.84 1.36 -6.16
C ALA A 20 -13.49 2.05 -6.44
N TRP A 21 -12.43 1.27 -6.66
CA TRP A 21 -11.11 1.83 -6.94
C TRP A 21 -10.96 2.10 -8.43
N HIS A 22 -10.32 3.22 -8.76
CA HIS A 22 -10.10 3.62 -10.15
C HIS A 22 -8.64 3.42 -10.53
N THR A 23 -8.39 2.68 -11.60
CA THR A 23 -7.03 2.52 -12.15
C THR A 23 -6.53 3.83 -12.74
N ARG A 24 -5.24 4.07 -12.63
CA ARG A 24 -4.54 5.12 -13.40
C ARG A 24 -3.23 4.56 -13.95
N PRO A 25 -2.70 5.14 -15.05
CA PRO A 25 -1.42 4.71 -15.60
C PRO A 25 -0.30 4.87 -14.58
N PRO A 26 0.59 3.85 -14.43
CA PRO A 26 1.72 3.94 -13.51
C PRO A 26 2.65 5.11 -13.84
N ALA A 27 3.02 5.88 -12.81
CA ALA A 27 3.87 7.06 -12.97
C ALA A 27 5.35 6.72 -13.23
N SER A 28 5.77 5.47 -13.00
CA SER A 28 7.14 5.01 -13.26
C SER A 28 7.16 3.52 -13.61
N SER A 29 8.28 3.05 -14.18
CA SER A 29 8.47 1.64 -14.54
C SER A 29 8.55 0.70 -13.31
N MET A 30 8.82 1.24 -12.11
CA MET A 30 8.85 0.47 -10.87
C MET A 30 7.46 0.20 -10.30
N ARG A 31 6.46 0.95 -10.74
CA ARG A 31 5.07 0.79 -10.33
C ARG A 31 4.35 -0.06 -11.35
N VAL A 32 3.91 -1.23 -10.95
CA VAL A 32 3.22 -2.16 -11.86
C VAL A 32 1.71 -1.93 -11.89
N ALA A 33 1.16 -1.27 -10.89
CA ALA A 33 -0.24 -0.82 -10.87
C ALA A 33 -0.42 0.34 -9.92
N GLU A 34 -1.39 1.20 -10.23
CA GLU A 34 -1.82 2.31 -9.38
C GLU A 34 -3.33 2.43 -9.37
N PHE A 35 -3.88 2.70 -8.19
CA PHE A 35 -5.29 2.93 -7.98
C PHE A 35 -5.54 4.22 -7.22
N VAL A 36 -6.59 4.92 -7.61
CA VAL A 36 -7.18 6.00 -6.82
C VAL A 36 -8.29 5.37 -5.98
N VAL A 37 -8.19 5.55 -4.68
CA VAL A 37 -9.21 5.14 -3.71
C VAL A 37 -10.03 6.38 -3.35
N PRO A 38 -11.31 6.43 -3.72
CA PRO A 38 -12.12 7.64 -3.54
C PRO A 38 -12.15 8.12 -2.10
N LYS A 39 -12.06 9.42 -1.92
CA LYS A 39 -12.08 10.05 -0.60
C LYS A 39 -13.40 9.85 0.13
N ALA A 40 -13.33 9.68 1.44
CA ALA A 40 -14.48 9.72 2.31
C ALA A 40 -15.08 11.13 2.36
N GLN A 41 -16.37 11.22 2.71
CA GLN A 41 -17.04 12.50 2.84
C GLN A 41 -16.32 13.38 3.90
N GLY A 42 -16.00 14.59 3.51
CA GLY A 42 -15.31 15.56 4.36
C GLY A 42 -13.79 15.59 4.20
N ASP A 43 -13.19 14.57 3.58
CA ASP A 43 -11.76 14.57 3.29
C ASP A 43 -11.45 15.36 2.01
N SER A 44 -10.28 16.01 1.99
CA SER A 44 -9.84 16.81 0.84
C SER A 44 -9.17 15.97 -0.25
N ASP A 45 -8.51 14.88 0.14
CA ASP A 45 -7.69 14.07 -0.76
C ASP A 45 -8.28 12.66 -0.92
N ASN A 46 -8.10 12.07 -2.09
CA ASN A 46 -8.28 10.64 -2.29
C ASN A 46 -7.11 9.90 -1.62
N ALA A 47 -7.31 8.63 -1.27
CA ALA A 47 -6.19 7.74 -1.01
C ALA A 47 -5.68 7.16 -2.34
N GLU A 48 -4.49 6.60 -2.29
CA GLU A 48 -3.92 5.86 -3.42
C GLU A 48 -3.40 4.51 -2.95
N LEU A 49 -3.44 3.52 -3.84
CA LEU A 49 -2.79 2.24 -3.63
C LEU A 49 -1.87 1.98 -4.81
N ILE A 50 -0.60 1.71 -4.50
CA ILE A 50 0.43 1.47 -5.50
C ILE A 50 1.02 0.09 -5.27
N ILE A 51 1.24 -0.66 -6.36
CA ILE A 51 1.92 -1.94 -6.35
C ILE A 51 3.26 -1.75 -7.05
N TYR A 52 4.35 -2.09 -6.34
CA TYR A 52 5.72 -2.04 -6.86
C TYR A 52 6.25 -3.45 -7.07
N TYR A 53 7.10 -3.61 -8.08
CA TYR A 53 7.87 -4.82 -8.32
C TYR A 53 9.24 -4.43 -8.88
N PHE A 54 10.31 -4.95 -8.28
CA PHE A 54 11.69 -4.58 -8.62
C PHE A 54 12.48 -5.78 -9.17
N GLY A 55 11.79 -6.80 -9.67
CA GLY A 55 12.43 -8.04 -10.16
C GLY A 55 12.65 -9.07 -9.06
N ALA A 56 13.18 -10.22 -9.43
CA ALA A 56 13.29 -11.38 -8.56
C ALA A 56 14.18 -11.15 -7.32
N ALA A 57 15.20 -10.31 -7.43
CA ALA A 57 16.14 -10.02 -6.34
C ALA A 57 16.07 -8.57 -5.86
N GLY A 58 15.13 -7.78 -6.38
CA GLY A 58 15.04 -6.36 -6.08
C GLY A 58 14.15 -6.03 -4.88
N GLY A 59 14.18 -4.76 -4.46
CA GLY A 59 13.27 -4.20 -3.46
C GLY A 59 13.75 -4.23 -2.01
N GLY A 60 14.78 -4.99 -1.68
CA GLY A 60 15.40 -4.98 -0.34
C GLY A 60 14.71 -5.83 0.74
N GLY A 61 13.59 -6.48 0.42
CA GLY A 61 12.90 -7.39 1.32
C GLY A 61 11.91 -6.73 2.28
N ALA A 62 11.24 -7.55 3.09
CA ALA A 62 10.13 -7.13 3.94
C ALA A 62 10.57 -6.16 5.04
N GLU A 63 11.61 -6.50 5.80
CA GLU A 63 12.03 -5.70 6.96
C GLU A 63 12.45 -4.28 6.57
N ALA A 64 13.32 -4.16 5.57
CA ALA A 64 13.78 -2.85 5.10
C ALA A 64 12.65 -1.97 4.58
N ASN A 65 11.68 -2.56 3.89
CA ASN A 65 10.53 -1.81 3.38
C ASN A 65 9.56 -1.40 4.48
N VAL A 66 9.27 -2.26 5.41
CA VAL A 66 8.42 -1.92 6.57
C VAL A 66 9.07 -0.80 7.38
N ASP A 67 10.36 -0.88 7.68
CA ASP A 67 11.06 0.18 8.39
C ASP A 67 11.03 1.51 7.62
N ARG A 68 11.24 1.47 6.31
CA ARG A 68 11.15 2.67 5.46
C ARG A 68 9.76 3.29 5.49
N TRP A 69 8.71 2.48 5.39
CA TRP A 69 7.33 2.97 5.45
C TRP A 69 6.98 3.58 6.81
N ILE A 70 7.40 2.96 7.90
CA ILE A 70 7.23 3.52 9.24
C ILE A 70 7.92 4.89 9.34
N ASN A 71 9.12 5.03 8.79
CA ASN A 71 9.87 6.28 8.78
C ASN A 71 9.24 7.38 7.90
N GLN A 72 8.31 7.03 7.02
CA GLN A 72 7.56 8.00 6.22
C GLN A 72 6.39 8.64 6.99
N VAL A 73 6.16 8.22 8.22
CA VAL A 73 5.07 8.73 9.06
C VAL A 73 5.66 9.26 10.36
N GLN A 74 5.29 10.48 10.73
CA GLN A 74 5.72 11.12 11.97
C GLN A 74 4.52 11.29 12.91
N GLN A 75 4.76 11.13 14.21
CA GLN A 75 3.74 11.35 15.21
C GLN A 75 3.66 12.83 15.57
N PRO A 76 2.45 13.41 15.70
CA PRO A 76 2.29 14.83 16.02
C PRO A 76 2.92 15.24 17.37
N ASP A 77 2.99 14.30 18.32
CA ASP A 77 3.58 14.52 19.65
C ASP A 77 5.10 14.27 19.69
N GLY A 78 5.72 13.94 18.54
CA GLY A 78 7.15 13.63 18.46
C GLY A 78 7.55 12.25 18.98
N SER A 79 6.58 11.41 19.39
CA SER A 79 6.88 10.04 19.85
C SER A 79 7.37 9.16 18.69
N PRO A 80 8.12 8.07 18.99
CA PRO A 80 8.58 7.15 17.94
C PRO A 80 7.41 6.48 17.21
N THR A 81 7.34 6.63 15.90
CA THR A 81 6.28 6.02 15.06
C THR A 81 6.32 4.51 15.13
N LYS A 82 7.50 3.91 15.25
CA LYS A 82 7.67 2.45 15.35
C LYS A 82 6.87 1.85 16.51
N ALA A 83 6.72 2.56 17.62
CA ALA A 83 5.93 2.12 18.77
C ALA A 83 4.42 2.14 18.52
N LYS A 84 3.96 2.90 17.53
CA LYS A 84 2.55 3.03 17.13
C LYS A 84 2.18 2.13 15.95
N ALA A 85 3.16 1.64 15.20
CA ALA A 85 2.93 0.82 14.03
C ALA A 85 2.45 -0.59 14.43
N ARG A 86 1.42 -1.07 13.75
CA ARG A 86 0.94 -2.44 13.88
C ARG A 86 1.51 -3.27 12.74
N ARG A 87 2.27 -4.30 13.09
CA ARG A 87 2.84 -5.24 12.14
C ARG A 87 2.20 -6.61 12.32
N ALA A 88 2.04 -7.32 11.23
CA ALA A 88 1.59 -8.71 11.26
C ALA A 88 2.22 -9.51 10.12
N GLU A 89 2.36 -10.81 10.32
CA GLU A 89 2.67 -11.78 9.27
C GLU A 89 1.45 -12.66 9.03
N ARG A 90 1.14 -12.89 7.76
CA ARG A 90 0.00 -13.71 7.34
C ARG A 90 0.43 -14.65 6.23
N THR A 91 -0.29 -15.74 6.08
CA THR A 91 -0.24 -16.59 4.90
C THR A 91 -1.54 -16.42 4.11
N ILE A 92 -1.45 -15.96 2.88
CA ILE A 92 -2.60 -15.75 2.00
C ILE A 92 -2.40 -16.58 0.75
N ASN A 93 -3.23 -17.57 0.54
CA ASN A 93 -3.13 -18.51 -0.62
C ASN A 93 -1.70 -19.05 -0.80
N GLY A 94 -1.05 -19.43 0.30
CA GLY A 94 0.30 -19.96 0.32
C GLY A 94 1.42 -18.92 0.23
N LEU A 95 1.10 -17.64 0.12
CA LEU A 95 2.07 -16.54 0.06
C LEU A 95 2.30 -15.97 1.46
N LYS A 96 3.57 -15.74 1.81
CA LYS A 96 3.91 -15.00 3.02
C LYS A 96 3.67 -13.51 2.79
N VAL A 97 2.84 -12.91 3.62
CA VAL A 97 2.48 -11.49 3.54
C VAL A 97 2.80 -10.81 4.87
N THR A 98 3.70 -9.83 4.82
CA THR A 98 4.05 -8.99 5.97
C THR A 98 3.32 -7.66 5.83
N THR A 99 2.51 -7.30 6.82
CA THR A 99 1.70 -6.07 6.77
C THR A 99 2.15 -5.07 7.82
N VAL A 100 1.94 -3.80 7.52
CA VAL A 100 2.10 -2.69 8.45
C VAL A 100 0.93 -1.72 8.32
N ASP A 101 0.52 -1.15 9.43
CA ASP A 101 -0.57 -0.18 9.53
C ASP A 101 -0.18 0.88 10.54
N VAL A 102 -0.13 2.15 10.12
CA VAL A 102 0.29 3.25 10.96
C VAL A 102 -0.37 4.55 10.54
N SER A 103 -0.79 5.34 11.53
CA SER A 103 -1.36 6.68 11.34
C SER A 103 -0.42 7.75 11.84
N GLY A 104 -0.51 8.94 11.27
CA GLY A 104 0.27 10.12 11.65
C GLY A 104 0.38 11.13 10.51
N THR A 105 1.39 11.96 10.54
CA THR A 105 1.70 12.89 9.45
C THR A 105 2.58 12.19 8.41
N TYR A 106 2.09 12.14 7.18
CA TYR A 106 2.82 11.52 6.07
C TYR A 106 3.87 12.50 5.54
N THR A 107 5.15 12.07 5.58
CA THR A 107 6.30 12.91 5.26
C THR A 107 7.27 12.27 4.26
N ALA A 108 6.81 11.35 3.44
CA ALA A 108 7.63 10.72 2.41
C ALA A 108 8.17 11.75 1.40
N GLU A 109 9.28 11.42 0.76
CA GLU A 109 9.78 12.19 -0.39
C GLU A 109 8.71 12.27 -1.48
N MET A 110 8.54 13.42 -2.10
CA MET A 110 7.56 13.61 -3.19
C MET A 110 7.91 12.79 -4.43
N SER A 111 9.20 12.54 -4.64
CA SER A 111 9.72 11.60 -5.61
C SER A 111 11.04 11.04 -5.08
N PRO A 112 11.52 9.87 -5.57
CA PRO A 112 12.77 9.29 -5.06
C PRO A 112 13.95 10.25 -5.14
N GLY A 113 14.60 10.51 -3.99
CA GLY A 113 15.73 11.44 -3.88
C GLY A 113 15.37 12.93 -3.88
N ALA A 114 14.09 13.29 -3.89
CA ALA A 114 13.66 14.68 -3.86
C ALA A 114 13.98 15.34 -2.50
N ALA A 115 14.36 16.61 -2.54
CA ALA A 115 14.52 17.41 -1.32
C ALA A 115 13.15 17.76 -0.68
N GLU A 116 12.10 17.79 -1.49
CA GLU A 116 10.74 18.09 -1.04
C GLU A 116 10.06 16.83 -0.50
N HIS A 117 9.41 16.99 0.65
CA HIS A 117 8.64 15.95 1.33
C HIS A 117 7.18 16.36 1.43
N TYR A 118 6.30 15.36 1.45
CA TYR A 118 4.92 15.57 1.84
C TYR A 118 4.86 16.05 3.29
N ASN A 119 3.81 16.76 3.60
CA ASN A 119 3.45 17.15 4.97
C ASN A 119 1.93 17.02 5.09
N LYS A 120 1.45 15.80 5.22
CA LYS A 120 0.03 15.47 5.23
C LYS A 120 -0.38 14.98 6.61
N PRO A 121 -0.92 15.85 7.47
CA PRO A 121 -1.40 15.45 8.80
C PRO A 121 -2.63 14.56 8.70
N ALA A 122 -2.89 13.79 9.75
CA ALA A 122 -4.03 12.88 9.84
C ALA A 122 -4.12 11.91 8.63
N TYR A 123 -2.99 11.36 8.23
CA TYR A 123 -2.86 10.32 7.21
C TYR A 123 -2.71 8.94 7.86
N ARG A 124 -3.00 7.92 7.07
CA ARG A 124 -2.78 6.51 7.42
C ARG A 124 -2.09 5.80 6.27
N LEU A 125 -1.13 4.97 6.61
CA LEU A 125 -0.39 4.12 5.70
C LEU A 125 -0.70 2.67 6.05
N CYS A 126 -1.22 1.92 5.06
CA CYS A 126 -1.38 0.48 5.13
C CYS A 126 -0.58 -0.14 4.00
N ALA A 127 0.35 -1.02 4.33
CA ALA A 127 1.20 -1.62 3.31
C ALA A 127 1.43 -3.11 3.57
N ALA A 128 1.81 -3.81 2.51
CA ALA A 128 2.07 -5.24 2.54
C ALA A 128 3.24 -5.60 1.64
N VAL A 129 4.10 -6.48 2.12
CA VAL A 129 5.11 -7.16 1.29
C VAL A 129 4.62 -8.57 1.04
N VAL A 130 4.44 -8.91 -0.23
CA VAL A 130 3.96 -10.22 -0.69
C VAL A 130 5.13 -10.97 -1.30
N GLU A 131 5.61 -12.01 -0.62
CA GLU A 131 6.75 -12.81 -1.09
C GLU A 131 6.25 -13.87 -2.05
N THR A 132 6.81 -13.89 -3.26
CA THR A 132 6.51 -14.88 -4.29
C THR A 132 7.77 -15.62 -4.73
N PRO A 133 7.64 -16.78 -5.41
CA PRO A 133 8.81 -17.47 -5.98
C PRO A 133 9.61 -16.66 -6.99
N GLN A 134 9.04 -15.60 -7.55
CA GLN A 134 9.70 -14.72 -8.52
C GLN A 134 10.03 -13.34 -7.95
N GLY A 135 10.12 -13.21 -6.64
CA GLY A 135 10.42 -11.96 -5.96
C GLY A 135 9.22 -11.36 -5.24
N ALA A 136 9.47 -10.32 -4.48
CA ALA A 136 8.45 -9.68 -3.66
C ALA A 136 7.71 -8.58 -4.43
N TYR A 137 6.42 -8.47 -4.15
CA TYR A 137 5.59 -7.32 -4.52
C TYR A 137 5.36 -6.45 -3.28
N TYR A 138 5.38 -5.16 -3.47
CA TYR A 138 5.25 -4.17 -2.41
C TYR A 138 3.98 -3.35 -2.66
N ILE A 139 3.01 -3.48 -1.78
CA ILE A 139 1.70 -2.86 -1.89
C ILE A 139 1.61 -1.77 -0.84
N LYS A 140 1.28 -0.54 -1.24
CA LYS A 140 1.23 0.59 -0.33
C LYS A 140 -0.01 1.43 -0.58
N MET A 141 -0.87 1.53 0.44
CA MET A 141 -2.01 2.44 0.44
C MET A 141 -1.76 3.58 1.41
N THR A 142 -1.90 4.82 0.94
CA THR A 142 -1.77 6.03 1.75
C THR A 142 -2.89 7.02 1.44
N GLY A 143 -3.32 7.73 2.44
CA GLY A 143 -4.34 8.76 2.30
C GLY A 143 -4.82 9.28 3.63
N PRO A 144 -5.82 10.19 3.62
CA PRO A 144 -6.45 10.66 4.84
C PRO A 144 -6.96 9.49 5.69
N GLU A 145 -6.79 9.58 7.00
CA GLU A 145 -7.09 8.49 7.92
C GLU A 145 -8.53 7.98 7.77
N LYS A 146 -9.50 8.89 7.64
CA LYS A 146 -10.91 8.50 7.45
C LYS A 146 -11.14 7.77 6.14
N THR A 147 -10.51 8.22 5.07
CA THR A 147 -10.61 7.58 3.75
C THR A 147 -10.02 6.18 3.79
N VAL A 148 -8.82 6.02 4.37
CA VAL A 148 -8.17 4.71 4.49
C VAL A 148 -8.97 3.79 5.41
N ALA A 149 -9.53 4.32 6.51
CA ALA A 149 -10.40 3.55 7.40
C ALA A 149 -11.67 3.04 6.69
N ALA A 150 -12.30 3.88 5.88
CA ALA A 150 -13.47 3.48 5.09
C ALA A 150 -13.12 2.43 4.02
N ALA A 151 -11.90 2.44 3.52
CA ALA A 151 -11.42 1.50 2.51
C ALA A 151 -10.94 0.15 3.09
N GLN A 152 -10.86 -0.02 4.42
CA GLN A 152 -10.30 -1.24 5.03
C GLN A 152 -11.02 -2.52 4.59
N PRO A 153 -12.35 -2.60 4.51
CA PRO A 153 -13.01 -3.82 4.04
C PRO A 153 -12.61 -4.20 2.61
N ASP A 154 -12.50 -3.22 1.73
CA ASP A 154 -12.06 -3.43 0.35
C ASP A 154 -10.58 -3.79 0.26
N TYR A 155 -9.74 -3.14 1.06
CA TYR A 155 -8.32 -3.47 1.16
C TYR A 155 -8.11 -4.92 1.64
N GLU A 156 -8.86 -5.36 2.63
CA GLU A 156 -8.80 -6.75 3.12
C GLU A 156 -9.23 -7.76 2.04
N LYS A 157 -10.32 -7.47 1.31
CA LYS A 157 -10.75 -8.30 0.18
C LYS A 157 -9.68 -8.35 -0.92
N PHE A 158 -9.06 -7.22 -1.21
CA PHE A 158 -7.96 -7.13 -2.17
C PHE A 158 -6.78 -8.03 -1.73
N LEU A 159 -6.33 -7.91 -0.48
CA LEU A 159 -5.23 -8.74 0.03
C LEU A 159 -5.56 -10.23 0.01
N THR A 160 -6.75 -10.62 0.44
CA THR A 160 -7.15 -12.04 0.47
C THR A 160 -7.36 -12.64 -0.92
N SER A 161 -7.51 -11.82 -1.95
CA SER A 161 -7.58 -12.26 -3.35
C SER A 161 -6.23 -12.58 -3.99
N LEU A 162 -5.12 -12.19 -3.36
CA LEU A 162 -3.77 -12.38 -3.90
C LEU A 162 -3.48 -13.86 -4.12
N LYS A 163 -3.03 -14.21 -5.33
CA LYS A 163 -2.59 -15.53 -5.72
C LYS A 163 -1.38 -15.44 -6.64
N PHE A 164 -0.51 -16.44 -6.58
CA PHE A 164 0.61 -16.56 -7.51
C PHE A 164 0.43 -17.83 -8.36
N GLN A 165 0.61 -17.67 -9.67
CA GLN A 165 0.48 -18.73 -10.65
C GLN A 165 1.78 -18.98 -11.41
#